data_97400c937bfb6a70efd18a75504f69d7
#
_entry.id   97400c937bfb6a70efd18a75504f69d7
#
_cell.length_a   1.000
_cell.length_b   1.000
_cell.length_c   1.000
_cell.angle_alpha   90.00
_cell.angle_beta   90.00
_cell.angle_gamma   90.00
#
_symmetry.space_group_name_H-M   'P 1'
#
loop_
_entity.id
_entity.type
_entity.pdbx_description
1 polymer ?
#
loop_
_entity_poly.entity_id
_entity_poly.type
_entity_poly.pdbx_seq_one_letter_code
_entity_poly.pdbx_strand_id
1 'polypeptide(L)'
;MQQLTQSQIKRIGIIFVLAIIIVSIPSIYSFINRQGKIKVTIDVIPVDSMIIVDGEKSSKTTYLNPGLHTFIATKDGFSNYKQTVIISDDNHQVALILEPESDEAKEWYTKNISDSELQKVRSSQIKATTNSAMEKNPILNILPKTDITGPFKIDYSFSDLDNYDAYITISYSTPDGRKKAFDWIRSNNIDPTTLDIRYKEGEFTNPLTGKDY
;
A
#
# COMPACT_ATOMS: atom_id res chain seq x y z
N MET A 1 13.31 -65.42 1.47
CA MET A 1 13.54 -63.98 1.19
C MET A 1 14.30 -63.93 -0.14
N GLN A 2 13.72 -63.33 -1.15
CA GLN A 2 14.43 -63.12 -2.43
C GLN A 2 15.40 -61.97 -2.30
N GLN A 3 16.70 -62.27 -2.51
CA GLN A 3 17.72 -61.23 -2.56
C GLN A 3 17.63 -60.45 -3.87
N LEU A 4 17.52 -59.12 -3.77
CA LEU A 4 17.55 -58.21 -4.91
C LEU A 4 18.88 -58.28 -5.67
N THR A 5 18.85 -58.39 -6.96
CA THR A 5 20.07 -58.37 -7.78
C THR A 5 20.69 -56.99 -7.81
N GLN A 6 22.00 -56.86 -8.01
CA GLN A 6 22.69 -55.57 -8.07
C GLN A 6 22.10 -54.62 -9.12
N SER A 7 21.58 -55.15 -10.25
CA SER A 7 20.92 -54.34 -11.28
C SER A 7 19.58 -53.77 -10.82
N GLN A 8 18.82 -54.52 -10.00
CA GLN A 8 17.57 -54.08 -9.41
C GLN A 8 17.82 -52.98 -8.36
N ILE A 9 18.85 -53.10 -7.53
CA ILE A 9 19.23 -52.09 -6.55
C ILE A 9 19.63 -50.77 -7.25
N LYS A 10 20.41 -50.82 -8.34
CA LYS A 10 20.75 -49.65 -9.12
C LYS A 10 19.54 -48.96 -9.75
N ARG A 11 18.60 -49.73 -10.31
CA ARG A 11 17.34 -49.17 -10.89
C ARG A 11 16.47 -48.50 -9.81
N ILE A 12 16.31 -49.13 -8.66
CA ILE A 12 15.58 -48.57 -7.52
C ILE A 12 16.23 -47.26 -7.06
N GLY A 13 17.57 -47.23 -6.95
CA GLY A 13 18.31 -46.03 -6.61
C GLY A 13 18.10 -44.86 -7.60
N ILE A 14 18.12 -45.15 -8.90
CA ILE A 14 17.86 -44.13 -9.93
C ILE A 14 16.41 -43.61 -9.84
N ILE A 15 15.43 -44.49 -9.66
CA ILE A 15 14.02 -44.10 -9.51
C ILE A 15 13.83 -43.22 -8.28
N PHE A 16 14.50 -43.57 -7.17
CA PHE A 16 14.41 -42.80 -5.94
C PHE A 16 15.03 -41.39 -6.08
N VAL A 17 16.17 -41.26 -6.75
CA VAL A 17 16.82 -39.98 -7.04
C VAL A 17 15.93 -39.13 -7.97
N LEU A 18 15.36 -39.73 -9.02
CA LEU A 18 14.43 -39.03 -9.91
C LEU A 18 13.18 -38.56 -9.16
N ALA A 19 12.62 -39.36 -8.27
CA ALA A 19 11.48 -38.96 -7.43
C ALA A 19 11.80 -37.76 -6.53
N ILE A 20 13.01 -37.76 -5.91
CA ILE A 20 13.47 -36.60 -5.09
C ILE A 20 13.57 -35.34 -5.96
N ILE A 21 14.15 -35.45 -7.16
CA ILE A 21 14.29 -34.31 -8.07
C ILE A 21 12.91 -33.76 -8.43
N ILE A 22 11.98 -34.62 -8.84
CA ILE A 22 10.62 -34.21 -9.24
C ILE A 22 9.89 -33.49 -8.09
N VAL A 23 10.02 -34.00 -6.85
CA VAL A 23 9.40 -33.35 -5.67
C VAL A 23 10.08 -32.05 -5.29
N SER A 24 11.40 -31.91 -5.57
CA SER A 24 12.18 -30.71 -5.24
C SER A 24 11.92 -29.54 -6.19
N ILE A 25 11.59 -29.78 -7.46
CA ILE A 25 11.39 -28.74 -8.49
C ILE A 25 10.35 -27.69 -8.06
N PRO A 26 9.13 -28.02 -7.59
CA PRO A 26 8.15 -27.02 -7.18
C PRO A 26 8.62 -26.15 -6.00
N SER A 27 9.36 -26.75 -5.07
CA SER A 27 9.90 -26.04 -3.90
C SER A 27 10.97 -25.04 -4.29
N ILE A 28 11.88 -25.44 -5.19
CA ILE A 28 12.94 -24.57 -5.71
C ILE A 28 12.32 -23.44 -6.54
N TYR A 29 11.39 -23.73 -7.41
CA TYR A 29 10.67 -22.75 -8.22
C TYR A 29 9.93 -21.73 -7.34
N SER A 30 9.22 -22.21 -6.31
CA SER A 30 8.54 -21.36 -5.34
C SER A 30 9.51 -20.46 -4.56
N PHE A 31 10.68 -20.98 -4.21
CA PHE A 31 11.72 -20.21 -3.49
C PHE A 31 12.29 -19.10 -4.38
N ILE A 32 12.66 -19.43 -5.62
CA ILE A 32 13.21 -18.46 -6.58
C ILE A 32 12.19 -17.36 -6.89
N ASN A 33 10.93 -17.72 -7.08
CA ASN A 33 9.86 -16.75 -7.38
C ASN A 33 9.52 -15.80 -6.21
N ARG A 34 9.98 -16.10 -4.99
CA ARG A 34 9.78 -15.25 -3.81
C ARG A 34 10.97 -14.36 -3.48
N GLN A 35 12.13 -14.58 -4.13
CA GLN A 35 13.31 -13.75 -3.89
C GLN A 35 13.05 -12.30 -4.33
N GLY A 36 13.33 -11.36 -3.44
CA GLY A 36 13.11 -9.93 -3.67
C GLY A 36 11.65 -9.48 -3.58
N LYS A 37 10.72 -10.41 -3.28
CA LYS A 37 9.29 -10.08 -3.09
C LYS A 37 8.92 -10.00 -1.63
N ILE A 38 8.02 -9.08 -1.33
CA ILE A 38 7.45 -8.86 -0.01
C ILE A 38 6.22 -9.75 0.14
N LYS A 39 6.09 -10.43 1.28
CA LYS A 39 4.90 -11.17 1.65
C LYS A 39 3.80 -10.19 2.06
N VAL A 40 2.74 -10.09 1.26
CA VAL A 40 1.59 -9.20 1.52
C VAL A 40 0.44 -10.00 2.11
N THR A 41 -0.15 -9.48 3.18
CA THR A 41 -1.38 -10.00 3.78
C THR A 41 -2.55 -9.10 3.43
N ILE A 42 -3.64 -9.69 2.93
CA ILE A 42 -4.83 -8.98 2.49
C ILE A 42 -6.01 -9.36 3.40
N ASP A 43 -6.45 -8.40 4.20
CA ASP A 43 -7.66 -8.52 5.00
C ASP A 43 -8.83 -8.02 4.16
N VAL A 44 -9.90 -8.81 4.02
CA VAL A 44 -11.06 -8.45 3.21
C VAL A 44 -12.37 -8.71 3.96
N ILE A 45 -13.27 -7.77 3.88
CA ILE A 45 -14.65 -7.88 4.38
C ILE A 45 -15.61 -7.69 3.19
N PRO A 46 -16.48 -8.68 2.88
CA PRO A 46 -16.60 -10.02 3.47
C PRO A 46 -15.40 -10.94 3.20
N VAL A 47 -15.16 -11.87 4.11
CA VAL A 47 -13.97 -12.74 4.12
C VAL A 47 -13.86 -13.68 2.90
N ASP A 48 -14.95 -13.96 2.22
CA ASP A 48 -15.08 -14.82 1.03
C ASP A 48 -15.15 -14.04 -0.29
N SER A 49 -14.83 -12.74 -0.26
CA SER A 49 -14.74 -11.91 -1.46
C SER A 49 -13.60 -12.40 -2.38
N MET A 50 -13.81 -12.28 -3.68
CA MET A 50 -12.78 -12.53 -4.67
C MET A 50 -11.79 -11.36 -4.65
N ILE A 51 -10.50 -11.68 -4.57
CA ILE A 51 -9.41 -10.70 -4.56
C ILE A 51 -8.68 -10.76 -5.89
N ILE A 52 -8.42 -9.60 -6.47
CA ILE A 52 -7.65 -9.39 -7.69
C ILE A 52 -6.51 -8.42 -7.37
N VAL A 53 -5.28 -8.78 -7.74
CA VAL A 53 -4.09 -7.92 -7.58
C VAL A 53 -3.46 -7.74 -8.95
N ASP A 54 -3.31 -6.49 -9.39
CA ASP A 54 -2.76 -6.12 -10.71
C ASP A 54 -3.44 -6.84 -11.89
N GLY A 55 -4.74 -7.09 -11.76
CA GLY A 55 -5.55 -7.77 -12.78
C GLY A 55 -5.56 -9.29 -12.68
N GLU A 56 -4.79 -9.91 -11.77
CA GLU A 56 -4.75 -11.36 -11.58
C GLU A 56 -5.44 -11.79 -10.28
N LYS A 57 -6.16 -12.91 -10.32
CA LYS A 57 -6.80 -13.48 -9.12
C LYS A 57 -5.76 -13.85 -8.08
N SER A 58 -5.98 -13.42 -6.85
CA SER A 58 -5.04 -13.60 -5.74
C SER A 58 -5.70 -14.27 -4.54
N SER A 59 -4.88 -14.78 -3.63
CA SER A 59 -5.28 -15.25 -2.31
C SER A 59 -5.07 -14.14 -1.26
N LYS A 60 -5.52 -14.37 -0.03
CA LYS A 60 -5.31 -13.45 1.12
C LYS A 60 -3.83 -13.27 1.49
N THR A 61 -2.96 -14.11 0.98
CA THR A 61 -1.52 -13.96 1.12
C THR A 61 -0.88 -14.12 -0.25
N THR A 62 -0.11 -13.13 -0.66
CA THR A 62 0.60 -13.12 -1.94
C THR A 62 2.02 -12.56 -1.77
N TYR A 63 2.85 -12.66 -2.81
CA TYR A 63 4.21 -12.14 -2.83
C TYR A 63 4.33 -11.15 -3.99
N LEU A 64 4.58 -9.88 -3.68
CA LEU A 64 4.66 -8.78 -4.63
C LEU A 64 6.05 -8.14 -4.60
N ASN A 65 6.46 -7.57 -5.72
CA ASN A 65 7.65 -6.72 -5.75
C ASN A 65 7.40 -5.45 -4.91
N PRO A 66 8.43 -4.80 -4.37
CA PRO A 66 8.25 -3.45 -3.84
C PRO A 66 7.71 -2.51 -4.92
N GLY A 67 6.80 -1.61 -4.55
CA GLY A 67 6.23 -0.61 -5.45
C GLY A 67 4.71 -0.55 -5.43
N LEU A 68 4.15 0.16 -6.39
CA LEU A 68 2.71 0.45 -6.49
C LEU A 68 1.95 -0.75 -7.05
N HIS A 69 0.92 -1.19 -6.35
CA HIS A 69 0.06 -2.31 -6.71
C HIS A 69 -1.42 -1.94 -6.56
N THR A 70 -2.26 -2.46 -7.45
CA THR A 70 -3.71 -2.24 -7.42
C THR A 70 -4.41 -3.49 -6.91
N PHE A 71 -5.20 -3.32 -5.86
CA PHE A 71 -6.01 -4.35 -5.22
C PHE A 71 -7.49 -4.09 -5.51
N ILE A 72 -8.20 -5.11 -5.93
CA ILE A 72 -9.65 -5.05 -6.15
C ILE A 72 -10.28 -6.21 -5.39
N ALA A 73 -11.38 -5.94 -4.69
CA ALA A 73 -12.22 -6.95 -4.08
C ALA A 73 -13.63 -6.88 -4.66
N THR A 74 -14.22 -8.04 -4.95
CA THR A 74 -15.57 -8.15 -5.51
C THR A 74 -16.36 -9.26 -4.82
N LYS A 75 -17.67 -9.05 -4.64
CA LYS A 75 -18.61 -10.05 -4.16
C LYS A 75 -20.02 -9.70 -4.59
N ASP A 76 -20.81 -10.68 -4.97
CA ASP A 76 -22.21 -10.47 -5.36
C ASP A 76 -23.01 -9.82 -4.24
N GLY A 77 -23.80 -8.78 -4.59
CA GLY A 77 -24.59 -7.98 -3.65
C GLY A 77 -23.79 -6.90 -2.92
N PHE A 78 -22.50 -6.75 -3.20
CA PHE A 78 -21.63 -5.71 -2.62
C PHE A 78 -21.03 -4.84 -3.71
N SER A 79 -20.71 -3.59 -3.36
CA SER A 79 -19.95 -2.70 -4.23
C SER A 79 -18.53 -3.22 -4.43
N ASN A 80 -18.03 -3.09 -5.66
CA ASN A 80 -16.63 -3.39 -5.93
C ASN A 80 -15.74 -2.37 -5.22
N TYR A 81 -14.72 -2.84 -4.50
CA TYR A 81 -13.77 -1.98 -3.85
C TYR A 81 -12.41 -2.06 -4.54
N LYS A 82 -11.84 -0.90 -4.89
CA LYS A 82 -10.51 -0.78 -5.49
C LYS A 82 -9.63 0.13 -4.63
N GLN A 83 -8.41 -0.31 -4.37
CA GLN A 83 -7.38 0.48 -3.69
C GLN A 83 -6.03 0.25 -4.35
N THR A 84 -5.27 1.33 -4.50
CA THR A 84 -3.85 1.28 -4.87
C THR A 84 -3.02 1.43 -3.61
N VAL A 85 -1.93 0.63 -3.45
CA VAL A 85 -1.07 0.65 -2.26
C VAL A 85 0.38 0.52 -2.70
N ILE A 86 1.27 1.31 -2.11
CA ILE A 86 2.71 1.12 -2.26
C ILE A 86 3.15 0.04 -1.28
N ILE A 87 3.64 -1.07 -1.81
CA ILE A 87 4.12 -2.21 -1.03
C ILE A 87 5.60 -2.03 -0.72
N SER A 88 5.93 -2.08 0.56
CA SER A 88 7.28 -2.01 1.10
C SER A 88 7.39 -2.90 2.35
N ASP A 89 8.59 -3.05 2.91
CA ASP A 89 8.81 -3.82 4.14
C ASP A 89 7.99 -3.29 5.32
N ASP A 90 7.75 -1.97 5.36
CA ASP A 90 6.94 -1.31 6.40
C ASP A 90 5.45 -1.25 6.05
N ASN A 91 5.08 -1.48 4.78
CA ASN A 91 3.71 -1.38 4.28
C ASN A 91 3.30 -2.61 3.46
N HIS A 92 3.01 -3.72 4.14
CA HIS A 92 2.70 -5.02 3.54
C HIS A 92 1.38 -5.65 4.03
N GLN A 93 0.55 -4.86 4.72
CA GLN A 93 -0.82 -5.23 5.08
C GLN A 93 -1.79 -4.37 4.29
N VAL A 94 -2.71 -5.00 3.58
CA VAL A 94 -3.75 -4.33 2.78
C VAL A 94 -5.11 -4.74 3.30
N ALA A 95 -6.03 -3.79 3.41
CA ALA A 95 -7.37 -4.04 3.92
C ALA A 95 -8.41 -3.53 2.91
N LEU A 96 -9.33 -4.40 2.52
CA LEU A 96 -10.37 -4.13 1.53
C LEU A 96 -11.74 -4.33 2.18
N ILE A 97 -12.56 -3.29 2.24
CA ILE A 97 -13.90 -3.33 2.85
C ILE A 97 -14.91 -3.02 1.76
N LEU A 98 -15.76 -4.00 1.44
CA LEU A 98 -16.85 -3.83 0.49
C LEU A 98 -18.10 -3.39 1.24
N GLU A 99 -18.84 -2.47 0.65
CA GLU A 99 -20.11 -2.00 1.19
C GLU A 99 -21.28 -2.82 0.60
N PRO A 100 -22.26 -3.24 1.44
CA PRO A 100 -23.39 -4.00 0.96
C PRO A 100 -24.36 -3.10 0.15
N GLU A 101 -24.72 -3.54 -1.06
CA GLU A 101 -25.67 -2.85 -1.94
C GLU A 101 -27.08 -3.48 -1.90
N SER A 102 -27.14 -4.83 -1.96
CA SER A 102 -28.43 -5.52 -1.90
C SER A 102 -28.97 -5.64 -0.48
N ASP A 103 -30.26 -5.84 -0.32
CA ASP A 103 -30.90 -5.97 1.00
C ASP A 103 -30.44 -7.26 1.69
N GLU A 104 -30.22 -8.35 0.96
CA GLU A 104 -29.67 -9.61 1.46
C GLU A 104 -28.23 -9.41 1.95
N ALA A 105 -27.41 -8.62 1.23
CA ALA A 105 -26.06 -8.31 1.65
C ALA A 105 -26.03 -7.43 2.91
N LYS A 106 -26.94 -6.49 3.07
CA LYS A 106 -27.09 -5.65 4.28
C LYS A 106 -27.47 -6.50 5.50
N GLU A 107 -28.44 -7.42 5.32
CA GLU A 107 -28.83 -8.35 6.38
C GLU A 107 -27.66 -9.28 6.77
N TRP A 108 -26.97 -9.83 5.77
CA TRP A 108 -25.80 -10.67 5.99
C TRP A 108 -24.70 -9.90 6.73
N TYR A 109 -24.40 -8.66 6.29
CA TYR A 109 -23.37 -7.80 6.89
C TYR A 109 -23.65 -7.54 8.37
N THR A 110 -24.87 -7.15 8.70
CA THR A 110 -25.30 -6.88 10.07
C THR A 110 -25.21 -8.12 10.98
N LYS A 111 -25.43 -9.31 10.43
CA LYS A 111 -25.37 -10.57 11.19
C LYS A 111 -23.95 -11.11 11.38
N ASN A 112 -23.07 -10.88 10.42
CA ASN A 112 -21.79 -11.59 10.34
C ASN A 112 -20.56 -10.73 10.64
N ILE A 113 -20.69 -9.39 10.59
CA ILE A 113 -19.58 -8.48 10.83
C ILE A 113 -19.79 -7.75 12.15
N SER A 114 -18.85 -7.92 13.07
CA SER A 114 -18.87 -7.18 14.34
C SER A 114 -18.22 -5.80 14.18
N ASP A 115 -18.66 -4.82 14.99
CA ASP A 115 -18.06 -3.50 14.99
C ASP A 115 -16.56 -3.54 15.29
N SER A 116 -16.11 -4.44 16.16
CA SER A 116 -14.70 -4.61 16.51
C SER A 116 -13.86 -5.11 15.34
N GLU A 117 -14.38 -6.05 14.55
CA GLU A 117 -13.73 -6.56 13.35
C GLU A 117 -13.64 -5.48 12.27
N LEU A 118 -14.74 -4.76 12.04
CA LEU A 118 -14.79 -3.66 11.11
C LEU A 118 -13.78 -2.56 11.47
N GLN A 119 -13.71 -2.17 12.75
CA GLN A 119 -12.77 -1.17 13.24
C GLN A 119 -11.31 -1.62 13.04
N LYS A 120 -11.00 -2.89 13.29
CA LYS A 120 -9.67 -3.45 13.06
C LYS A 120 -9.27 -3.35 11.60
N VAL A 121 -10.13 -3.78 10.68
CA VAL A 121 -9.82 -3.78 9.23
C VAL A 121 -9.75 -2.34 8.70
N ARG A 122 -10.62 -1.43 9.15
CA ARG A 122 -10.54 0.01 8.83
C ARG A 122 -9.22 0.65 9.28
N SER A 123 -8.77 0.31 10.49
CA SER A 123 -7.49 0.82 10.99
C SER A 123 -6.31 0.36 10.12
N SER A 124 -6.33 -0.89 9.65
CA SER A 124 -5.33 -1.43 8.71
C SER A 124 -5.41 -0.73 7.36
N GLN A 125 -6.61 -0.44 6.85
CA GLN A 125 -6.83 0.30 5.60
C GLN A 125 -6.26 1.72 5.67
N ILE A 126 -6.60 2.46 6.73
CA ILE A 126 -6.09 3.82 6.96
C ILE A 126 -4.56 3.80 7.05
N LYS A 127 -3.99 2.84 7.79
CA LYS A 127 -2.54 2.69 7.92
C LYS A 127 -1.86 2.46 6.58
N ALA A 128 -2.37 1.54 5.76
CA ALA A 128 -1.81 1.25 4.43
C ALA A 128 -1.84 2.47 3.50
N THR A 129 -2.97 3.21 3.49
CA THR A 129 -3.13 4.45 2.72
C THR A 129 -2.16 5.53 3.21
N THR A 130 -2.06 5.73 4.53
CA THR A 130 -1.16 6.73 5.12
C THR A 130 0.29 6.41 4.82
N ASN A 131 0.72 5.17 5.00
CA ASN A 131 2.08 4.74 4.70
C ASN A 131 2.42 4.94 3.21
N SER A 132 1.51 4.57 2.31
CA SER A 132 1.71 4.79 0.86
C SER A 132 1.86 6.27 0.51
N ALA A 133 1.04 7.13 1.13
CA ALA A 133 1.12 8.57 0.93
C ALA A 133 2.46 9.16 1.43
N MET A 134 2.90 8.74 2.60
CA MET A 134 4.18 9.17 3.21
C MET A 134 5.39 8.67 2.41
N GLU A 135 5.32 7.45 1.88
CA GLU A 135 6.39 6.86 1.08
C GLU A 135 6.55 7.60 -0.26
N LYS A 136 5.42 7.95 -0.91
CA LYS A 136 5.43 8.76 -2.13
C LYS A 136 5.84 10.21 -1.87
N ASN A 137 5.46 10.76 -0.73
CA ASN A 137 5.66 12.17 -0.37
C ASN A 137 6.38 12.27 0.99
N PRO A 138 7.70 12.15 1.06
CA PRO A 138 8.44 12.10 2.33
C PRO A 138 8.21 13.30 3.26
N ILE A 139 7.85 14.47 2.72
CA ILE A 139 7.51 15.65 3.52
C ILE A 139 6.30 15.42 4.44
N LEU A 140 5.38 14.50 4.09
CA LEU A 140 4.21 14.20 4.90
C LEU A 140 4.57 13.59 6.26
N ASN A 141 5.76 13.00 6.41
CA ASN A 141 6.24 12.47 7.69
C ASN A 141 6.48 13.56 8.75
N ILE A 142 6.63 14.79 8.33
CA ILE A 142 6.94 15.94 9.19
C ILE A 142 5.84 17.00 9.21
N LEU A 143 4.76 16.79 8.45
CA LEU A 143 3.60 17.66 8.39
C LEU A 143 2.41 17.08 9.21
N PRO A 144 1.50 17.93 9.68
CA PRO A 144 1.48 19.39 9.56
C PRO A 144 2.49 20.08 10.48
N LYS A 145 3.16 21.12 9.98
CA LYS A 145 3.96 22.04 10.80
C LYS A 145 3.09 23.23 11.20
N THR A 146 2.61 23.17 12.41
CA THR A 146 1.83 24.27 13.01
C THR A 146 2.64 24.86 14.14
N ASP A 147 3.03 26.11 13.99
CA ASP A 147 3.53 26.92 15.08
C ASP A 147 2.44 27.93 15.42
N ILE A 148 1.82 27.77 16.58
CA ILE A 148 0.68 28.61 17.00
C ILE A 148 1.10 30.09 17.12
N THR A 149 2.38 30.34 17.39
CA THR A 149 2.97 31.67 17.53
C THR A 149 3.90 32.05 16.37
N GLY A 150 4.09 31.10 15.44
CA GLY A 150 5.03 31.26 14.34
C GLY A 150 4.48 32.07 13.17
N PRO A 151 5.37 32.59 12.31
CA PRO A 151 4.99 33.43 11.18
C PRO A 151 4.40 32.64 10.01
N PHE A 152 4.37 31.28 10.07
CA PHE A 152 3.87 30.43 9.02
C PHE A 152 3.27 29.13 9.55
N LYS A 153 2.41 28.54 8.72
CA LYS A 153 1.89 27.16 8.86
C LYS A 153 2.13 26.41 7.56
N ILE A 154 2.54 25.17 7.64
CA ILE A 154 2.61 24.27 6.47
C ILE A 154 1.66 23.11 6.72
N ASP A 155 0.76 22.91 5.78
CA ASP A 155 -0.23 21.84 5.77
C ASP A 155 -0.16 21.09 4.43
N TYR A 156 -0.96 20.05 4.25
CA TYR A 156 -1.04 19.32 3.00
C TYR A 156 -2.47 18.91 2.69
N SER A 157 -2.72 18.63 1.41
CA SER A 157 -3.93 17.97 0.91
C SER A 157 -3.58 17.11 -0.29
N PHE A 158 -4.47 16.17 -0.64
CA PHE A 158 -4.29 15.34 -1.82
C PHE A 158 -5.04 15.94 -3.01
N SER A 159 -4.37 16.03 -4.17
CA SER A 159 -5.00 16.34 -5.45
C SER A 159 -5.54 15.08 -6.13
N ASP A 160 -4.91 13.94 -5.88
CA ASP A 160 -5.34 12.62 -6.33
C ASP A 160 -5.04 11.60 -5.23
N LEU A 161 -6.10 11.04 -4.64
CA LEU A 161 -6.00 10.03 -3.58
C LEU A 161 -5.61 8.65 -4.12
N ASP A 162 -6.01 8.33 -5.34
CA ASP A 162 -5.71 7.02 -5.95
C ASP A 162 -4.22 6.86 -6.25
N ASN A 163 -3.56 7.97 -6.58
CA ASN A 163 -2.14 8.02 -6.88
C ASN A 163 -1.30 8.63 -5.75
N TYR A 164 -1.92 9.03 -4.63
CA TYR A 164 -1.27 9.72 -3.51
C TYR A 164 -0.56 11.01 -3.92
N ASP A 165 -1.07 11.73 -4.93
CA ASP A 165 -0.53 13.02 -5.32
C ASP A 165 -0.95 14.07 -4.30
N ALA A 166 0.03 14.58 -3.57
CA ALA A 166 -0.16 15.57 -2.53
C ALA A 166 0.36 16.94 -2.97
N TYR A 167 -0.31 17.99 -2.52
CA TYR A 167 0.20 19.35 -2.58
C TYR A 167 0.35 19.93 -1.18
N ILE A 168 1.29 20.85 -1.05
CA ILE A 168 1.63 21.52 0.21
C ILE A 168 1.00 22.92 0.22
N THR A 169 0.31 23.25 1.30
CA THR A 169 -0.28 24.57 1.49
C THR A 169 0.57 25.35 2.50
N ILE A 170 1.10 26.50 2.10
CA ILE A 170 1.80 27.42 2.98
C ILE A 170 0.89 28.61 3.29
N SER A 171 0.54 28.78 4.57
CA SER A 171 -0.12 29.98 5.09
C SER A 171 0.90 30.80 5.88
N TYR A 172 0.93 32.09 5.68
CA TYR A 172 1.85 32.99 6.38
C TYR A 172 1.20 34.34 6.65
N SER A 173 1.62 34.98 7.74
CA SER A 173 1.12 36.29 8.18
C SER A 173 1.97 37.46 7.71
N THR A 174 3.22 37.21 7.27
CA THR A 174 4.19 38.23 6.84
C THR A 174 5.03 37.67 5.69
N PRO A 175 5.60 38.57 4.82
CA PRO A 175 6.54 38.15 3.78
C PRO A 175 7.74 37.35 4.31
N ASP A 176 8.22 37.68 5.52
CA ASP A 176 9.29 36.95 6.20
C ASP A 176 8.83 35.53 6.61
N GLY A 177 7.54 35.33 6.95
CA GLY A 177 6.96 34.04 7.26
C GLY A 177 7.06 33.05 6.09
N ARG A 178 6.86 33.53 4.87
CA ARG A 178 7.04 32.71 3.65
C ARG A 178 8.49 32.25 3.50
N LYS A 179 9.47 33.15 3.65
CA LYS A 179 10.88 32.75 3.58
C LYS A 179 11.21 31.69 4.64
N LYS A 180 10.77 31.93 5.88
CA LYS A 180 10.97 30.96 6.98
C LYS A 180 10.35 29.61 6.72
N ALA A 181 9.19 29.53 6.06
CA ALA A 181 8.58 28.26 5.64
C ALA A 181 9.50 27.48 4.69
N PHE A 182 10.06 28.14 3.67
CA PHE A 182 11.00 27.51 2.76
C PHE A 182 12.31 27.11 3.43
N ASP A 183 12.83 27.94 4.30
CA ASP A 183 14.05 27.65 5.06
C ASP A 183 13.83 26.43 5.98
N TRP A 184 12.64 26.30 6.57
CA TRP A 184 12.25 25.14 7.36
C TRP A 184 12.17 23.87 6.49
N ILE A 185 11.57 23.92 5.30
CA ILE A 185 11.52 22.76 4.39
C ILE A 185 12.93 22.30 4.04
N ARG A 186 13.83 23.23 3.67
CA ARG A 186 15.23 22.92 3.35
C ARG A 186 16.01 22.37 4.53
N SER A 187 15.76 22.87 5.74
CA SER A 187 16.41 22.37 6.95
C SER A 187 16.07 20.91 7.29
N ASN A 188 14.98 20.38 6.70
CA ASN A 188 14.60 18.98 6.77
C ASN A 188 15.11 18.15 5.57
N ASN A 189 16.11 18.64 4.83
CA ASN A 189 16.71 18.00 3.67
C ASN A 189 15.73 17.73 2.50
N ILE A 190 14.70 18.57 2.37
CA ILE A 190 13.73 18.49 1.29
C ILE A 190 13.91 19.68 0.35
N ASP A 191 14.00 19.41 -0.96
CA ASP A 191 14.06 20.46 -1.96
C ASP A 191 12.64 20.99 -2.25
N PRO A 192 12.33 22.25 -1.91
CA PRO A 192 11.01 22.83 -2.16
C PRO A 192 10.63 22.89 -3.65
N THR A 193 11.58 22.83 -4.57
CA THR A 193 11.30 22.88 -6.02
C THR A 193 10.69 21.57 -6.54
N THR A 194 10.80 20.48 -5.78
CA THR A 194 10.20 19.17 -6.10
C THR A 194 8.75 19.04 -5.63
N LEU A 195 8.25 20.00 -4.87
CA LEU A 195 6.93 19.98 -4.24
C LEU A 195 5.91 20.80 -5.05
N ASP A 196 4.67 20.32 -5.12
CA ASP A 196 3.51 21.13 -5.51
C ASP A 196 3.13 22.02 -4.32
N ILE A 197 3.58 23.28 -4.33
CA ILE A 197 3.33 24.22 -3.24
C ILE A 197 2.26 25.22 -3.66
N ARG A 198 1.19 25.31 -2.87
CA ARG A 198 0.07 26.25 -3.04
C ARG A 198 -0.01 27.20 -1.86
N TYR A 199 -0.46 28.42 -2.12
CA TYR A 199 -0.62 29.44 -1.11
C TYR A 199 -2.10 29.65 -0.79
N LYS A 200 -2.41 29.80 0.49
CA LYS A 200 -3.80 29.93 0.93
C LYS A 200 -4.35 31.35 0.83
N GLU A 201 -3.49 32.35 0.80
CA GLU A 201 -3.84 33.77 0.74
C GLU A 201 -3.02 34.47 -0.32
N GLY A 202 -3.70 34.91 -1.38
CA GLY A 202 -3.16 35.77 -2.42
C GLY A 202 -2.51 35.07 -3.61
N GLU A 203 -2.56 35.74 -4.73
CA GLU A 203 -1.92 35.33 -5.97
C GLU A 203 -0.39 35.50 -5.83
N PHE A 204 0.30 34.45 -5.41
CA PHE A 204 1.74 34.46 -5.37
C PHE A 204 2.32 33.35 -6.22
N THR A 205 3.10 33.76 -7.20
CA THR A 205 3.97 32.88 -7.96
C THR A 205 4.93 32.16 -7.00
N ASN A 206 5.09 30.86 -7.12
CA ASN A 206 6.13 30.17 -6.39
C ASN A 206 7.51 30.74 -6.80
N PRO A 207 8.23 31.38 -5.90
CA PRO A 207 9.47 32.11 -6.27
C PRO A 207 10.59 31.16 -6.71
N LEU A 208 10.45 29.85 -6.46
CA LEU A 208 11.47 28.85 -6.79
C LEU A 208 11.21 28.21 -8.14
N THR A 209 9.96 28.04 -8.53
CA THR A 209 9.58 27.39 -9.80
C THR A 209 9.00 28.34 -10.83
N GLY A 210 8.64 29.57 -10.44
CA GLY A 210 7.96 30.54 -11.30
C GLY A 210 6.52 30.15 -11.67
N LYS A 211 5.91 29.18 -10.99
CA LYS A 211 4.54 28.76 -11.24
C LYS A 211 3.56 29.55 -10.39
N ASP A 212 2.49 30.01 -11.01
CA ASP A 212 1.31 30.55 -10.33
C ASP A 212 0.37 29.41 -9.94
N TYR A 213 -0.28 29.51 -8.79
CA TYR A 213 -1.24 28.55 -8.28
C TYR A 213 -2.59 29.21 -8.01
#